data_fd94879013bb836c708aa1d6811eb418
#
_entry.id   fd94879013bb836c708aa1d6811eb418
#
_cell.length_a   1.000
_cell.length_b   1.000
_cell.length_c   1.000
_cell.angle_alpha   90.00
_cell.angle_beta   90.00
_cell.angle_gamma   90.00
#
_symmetry.space_group_name_H-M   'P 1'
#
loop_
_entity.id
_entity.type
_entity.pdbx_description
1 polymer ?
#
loop_
_entity_poly.entity_id
_entity_poly.type
_entity_poly.pdbx_seq_one_letter_code
_entity_poly.pdbx_strand_id
1 'polypeptide(L)'
;MNDKIETPTPPPAENGASAPLASGKPFAEFDLPEPLLRGLQESGYFNCTPIQEMAIPLGLAGRDIAGQAQTGTGKTAAFLVPIFSHILRDTERRPGTPACLIIAPTRELAVQIHDDAQAIGRYCGLSIAAIFGGVDYGKQAKSLRDGVDIVVGTPGRLIDYMKQRVLDPKAMRFLVIDEADRLFDMGFVADLRWILRRLPNYDQRQSMLFSATLNYRVMELTYEYMNLPAEVAVVRDQRTVEQVTQEMYHCSKKEKINLLLGILQREDWTRVMIFTNTRYAVDWVTFKLQNNGYAAEGISGSLDQRKRLSLMERFKANELKILVATNVAARGLHVEDVSHVINFDVPADPEDYVHRVGRTARAGALGKAITICCDEYATHLPYVEQYLGCKIPVAWADDSFFLPDNAPVYRRPRRESGPERGSDRHGDRRGERRGDRRSDRPSDRSRQPRQPREQEQAAPSSQPEIAAAPAPSSDPAAAATPAGEGAPAAKKRRHRGPRRPKPQQAQSDQPQAVASPETPQA
;
A
#
# COMPACT_ATOMS: atom_id res chain seq x y z
N MET A 1 52.90 43.43 -25.88
CA MET A 1 51.89 42.63 -26.60
C MET A 1 51.55 41.44 -25.69
N ASN A 2 50.50 41.61 -24.91
CA ASN A 2 49.99 40.57 -24.02
C ASN A 2 48.60 40.20 -24.54
N ASP A 3 48.52 39.09 -25.28
CA ASP A 3 47.26 38.53 -25.69
C ASP A 3 46.65 37.76 -24.50
N LYS A 4 45.55 38.31 -23.97
CA LYS A 4 44.67 37.63 -23.03
C LYS A 4 43.78 36.70 -23.82
N ILE A 5 43.96 35.40 -23.61
CA ILE A 5 43.05 34.36 -24.08
C ILE A 5 41.83 34.41 -23.15
N GLU A 6 40.70 34.88 -23.70
CA GLU A 6 39.37 34.80 -23.05
C GLU A 6 38.85 33.35 -23.18
N THR A 7 38.65 32.70 -22.02
CA THR A 7 37.94 31.42 -21.93
C THR A 7 36.44 31.66 -22.07
N PRO A 8 35.74 30.93 -22.93
CA PRO A 8 34.29 31.09 -23.05
C PRO A 8 33.56 30.57 -21.81
N THR A 9 32.68 31.41 -21.28
CA THR A 9 31.74 31.08 -20.21
C THR A 9 30.78 29.95 -20.68
N PRO A 10 30.58 28.87 -19.92
CA PRO A 10 29.58 27.87 -20.27
C PRO A 10 28.17 28.45 -20.16
N PRO A 11 27.21 28.00 -21.01
CA PRO A 11 25.84 28.46 -20.94
C PRO A 11 25.16 28.01 -19.63
N PRO A 12 24.11 28.74 -19.17
CA PRO A 12 23.42 28.38 -17.93
C PRO A 12 22.78 27.01 -18.06
N ALA A 13 22.95 26.18 -17.03
CA ALA A 13 22.36 24.87 -16.92
C ALA A 13 20.82 25.00 -16.99
N GLU A 14 20.23 24.49 -18.04
CA GLU A 14 18.80 24.23 -18.10
C GLU A 14 18.41 23.28 -16.98
N ASN A 15 17.41 23.66 -16.18
CA ASN A 15 16.79 22.82 -15.19
C ASN A 15 16.16 21.59 -15.86
N GLY A 16 16.96 20.57 -16.06
CA GLY A 16 16.52 19.29 -16.56
C GLY A 16 15.73 18.56 -15.48
N ALA A 17 14.41 18.64 -15.54
CA ALA A 17 13.57 17.61 -14.98
C ALA A 17 13.97 16.30 -15.67
N SER A 18 14.67 15.42 -14.94
CA SER A 18 15.07 14.10 -15.42
C SER A 18 13.82 13.26 -15.65
N ALA A 19 13.42 13.15 -16.92
CA ALA A 19 12.39 12.22 -17.35
C ALA A 19 12.84 10.78 -17.01
N PRO A 20 11.96 9.93 -16.49
CA PRO A 20 12.28 8.53 -16.24
C PRO A 20 12.66 7.85 -17.54
N LEU A 21 13.55 6.86 -17.47
CA LEU A 21 14.05 6.01 -18.54
C LEU A 21 12.90 5.28 -19.30
N ALA A 22 12.14 6.01 -20.09
CA ALA A 22 11.12 5.48 -20.98
C ALA A 22 11.75 5.29 -22.36
N SER A 23 12.39 4.14 -22.55
CA SER A 23 12.89 3.68 -23.85
C SER A 23 11.86 2.81 -24.59
N GLY A 24 10.63 2.74 -24.06
CA GLY A 24 9.57 1.89 -24.57
C GLY A 24 8.78 2.53 -25.71
N LYS A 25 7.74 1.84 -26.15
CA LYS A 25 6.83 2.22 -27.22
C LYS A 25 6.22 3.61 -26.98
N PRO A 26 6.22 4.54 -27.97
CA PRO A 26 5.55 5.83 -27.84
C PRO A 26 4.05 5.69 -27.60
N PHE A 27 3.48 6.54 -26.72
CA PHE A 27 2.01 6.57 -26.53
C PHE A 27 1.23 6.92 -27.80
N ALA A 28 1.84 7.66 -28.71
CA ALA A 28 1.24 8.02 -29.99
C ALA A 28 1.02 6.83 -30.94
N GLU A 29 1.65 5.69 -30.68
CA GLU A 29 1.44 4.47 -31.47
C GLU A 29 0.21 3.66 -31.02
N PHE A 30 -0.40 4.01 -29.89
CA PHE A 30 -1.67 3.41 -29.51
C PHE A 30 -2.82 4.22 -30.13
N ASP A 31 -3.88 3.52 -30.49
CA ASP A 31 -5.12 4.18 -30.91
C ASP A 31 -5.80 4.82 -29.69
N LEU A 32 -5.45 6.08 -29.38
CA LEU A 32 -5.98 6.84 -28.26
C LEU A 32 -6.79 8.04 -28.76
N PRO A 33 -7.86 8.42 -28.03
CA PRO A 33 -8.55 9.69 -28.31
C PRO A 33 -7.60 10.89 -28.24
N GLU A 34 -7.71 11.81 -29.18
CA GLU A 34 -6.82 12.98 -29.28
C GLU A 34 -6.74 13.81 -27.98
N PRO A 35 -7.85 14.10 -27.25
CA PRO A 35 -7.78 14.83 -25.99
C PRO A 35 -6.93 14.11 -24.92
N LEU A 36 -6.97 12.77 -24.91
CA LEU A 36 -6.18 11.95 -23.98
C LEU A 36 -4.68 12.00 -24.36
N LEU A 37 -4.37 11.83 -25.64
CA LEU A 37 -3.00 11.89 -26.13
C LEU A 37 -2.36 13.26 -25.83
N ARG A 38 -3.10 14.34 -26.03
CA ARG A 38 -2.67 15.69 -25.68
C ARG A 38 -2.39 15.84 -24.19
N GLY A 39 -3.29 15.33 -23.33
CA GLY A 39 -3.10 15.35 -21.87
C GLY A 39 -1.86 14.59 -21.42
N LEU A 40 -1.57 13.44 -22.03
CA LEU A 40 -0.36 12.66 -21.79
C LEU A 40 0.90 13.45 -22.17
N GLN A 41 0.94 14.03 -23.36
CA GLN A 41 2.09 14.80 -23.83
C GLN A 41 2.40 16.01 -22.94
N GLU A 42 1.38 16.79 -22.58
CA GLU A 42 1.55 17.95 -21.70
C GLU A 42 1.95 17.55 -20.25
N SER A 43 1.61 16.32 -19.84
CA SER A 43 2.04 15.74 -18.56
C SER A 43 3.42 15.06 -18.63
N GLY A 44 4.12 15.12 -19.79
CA GLY A 44 5.46 14.55 -19.96
C GLY A 44 5.49 13.05 -20.26
N TYR A 45 4.34 12.44 -20.59
CA TYR A 45 4.27 11.04 -20.99
C TYR A 45 4.45 10.89 -22.50
N PHE A 46 5.68 10.62 -22.94
CA PHE A 46 6.00 10.43 -24.37
C PHE A 46 6.13 8.95 -24.72
N ASN A 47 6.88 8.20 -23.93
CA ASN A 47 7.17 6.78 -24.11
C ASN A 47 6.68 5.96 -22.92
N CYS A 48 6.29 4.72 -23.17
CA CYS A 48 5.81 3.81 -22.16
C CYS A 48 6.93 3.28 -21.27
N THR A 49 6.62 3.12 -20.01
CA THR A 49 7.39 2.23 -19.11
C THR A 49 7.06 0.76 -19.41
N PRO A 50 7.87 -0.22 -18.96
CA PRO A 50 7.61 -1.63 -19.22
C PRO A 50 6.20 -2.10 -18.80
N ILE A 51 5.70 -1.66 -17.63
CA ILE A 51 4.36 -2.03 -17.18
C ILE A 51 3.27 -1.42 -18.07
N GLN A 52 3.47 -0.19 -18.55
CA GLN A 52 2.53 0.48 -19.44
C GLN A 52 2.48 -0.21 -20.80
N GLU A 53 3.63 -0.54 -21.37
CA GLU A 53 3.73 -1.23 -22.66
C GLU A 53 3.01 -2.58 -22.65
N MET A 54 3.08 -3.32 -21.53
CA MET A 54 2.42 -4.61 -21.37
C MET A 54 0.92 -4.47 -21.04
N ALA A 55 0.54 -3.53 -20.18
CA ALA A 55 -0.82 -3.43 -19.66
C ALA A 55 -1.77 -2.63 -20.57
N ILE A 56 -1.31 -1.54 -21.22
CA ILE A 56 -2.18 -0.67 -22.01
C ILE A 56 -2.87 -1.42 -23.15
N PRO A 57 -2.18 -2.24 -23.97
CA PRO A 57 -2.84 -2.97 -25.06
C PRO A 57 -3.93 -3.91 -24.56
N LEU A 58 -3.68 -4.61 -23.45
CA LEU A 58 -4.64 -5.51 -22.83
C LEU A 58 -5.85 -4.74 -22.28
N GLY A 59 -5.58 -3.60 -21.62
CA GLY A 59 -6.61 -2.72 -21.11
C GLY A 59 -7.49 -2.14 -22.22
N LEU A 60 -6.92 -1.69 -23.31
CA LEU A 60 -7.64 -1.20 -24.50
C LEU A 60 -8.46 -2.30 -25.20
N ALA A 61 -8.02 -3.56 -25.09
CA ALA A 61 -8.77 -4.73 -25.55
C ALA A 61 -9.90 -5.17 -24.58
N GLY A 62 -10.14 -4.43 -23.50
CA GLY A 62 -11.18 -4.73 -22.51
C GLY A 62 -10.86 -5.91 -21.59
N ARG A 63 -9.60 -6.40 -21.55
CA ARG A 63 -9.19 -7.51 -20.71
C ARG A 63 -9.01 -7.08 -19.25
N ASP A 64 -9.34 -7.97 -18.33
CA ASP A 64 -8.95 -7.82 -16.93
C ASP A 64 -7.44 -8.04 -16.79
N ILE A 65 -6.81 -7.33 -15.86
CA ILE A 65 -5.35 -7.31 -15.69
C ILE A 65 -4.99 -7.51 -14.22
N ALA A 66 -4.10 -8.45 -13.93
CA ALA A 66 -3.40 -8.60 -12.67
C ALA A 66 -1.92 -8.20 -12.88
N GLY A 67 -1.59 -6.96 -12.52
CA GLY A 67 -0.28 -6.36 -12.76
C GLY A 67 0.64 -6.44 -11.55
N GLN A 68 1.81 -7.07 -11.70
CA GLN A 68 2.87 -7.02 -10.69
C GLN A 68 3.89 -5.94 -11.06
N ALA A 69 3.87 -4.84 -10.31
CA ALA A 69 4.82 -3.75 -10.50
C ALA A 69 4.99 -2.92 -9.22
N GLN A 70 6.19 -2.44 -8.97
CA GLN A 70 6.50 -1.60 -7.81
C GLN A 70 5.92 -0.18 -7.93
N THR A 71 5.89 0.57 -6.84
CA THR A 71 5.59 2.02 -6.86
C THR A 71 6.63 2.77 -7.68
N GLY A 72 6.18 3.78 -8.45
CA GLY A 72 7.08 4.59 -9.31
C GLY A 72 7.35 3.98 -10.71
N THR A 73 6.80 2.83 -11.04
CA THR A 73 6.95 2.20 -12.37
C THR A 73 5.96 2.72 -13.43
N GLY A 74 5.09 3.69 -13.06
CA GLY A 74 4.10 4.25 -13.97
C GLY A 74 2.76 3.50 -14.04
N LYS A 75 2.39 2.73 -13.00
CA LYS A 75 1.12 1.98 -12.92
C LYS A 75 -0.10 2.87 -13.13
N THR A 76 -0.07 4.10 -12.59
CA THR A 76 -1.20 5.03 -12.68
C THR A 76 -1.62 5.28 -14.12
N ALA A 77 -0.69 5.60 -15.00
CA ALA A 77 -1.00 5.77 -16.43
C ALA A 77 -1.36 4.43 -17.10
N ALA A 78 -0.80 3.29 -16.64
CA ALA A 78 -1.11 1.98 -17.21
C ALA A 78 -2.60 1.61 -17.09
N PHE A 79 -3.29 2.02 -16.01
CA PHE A 79 -4.73 1.80 -15.89
C PHE A 79 -5.58 3.01 -16.31
N LEU A 80 -5.12 4.26 -16.14
CA LEU A 80 -5.91 5.44 -16.52
C LEU A 80 -6.08 5.54 -18.02
N VAL A 81 -5.05 5.27 -18.82
CA VAL A 81 -5.08 5.41 -20.29
C VAL A 81 -6.17 4.56 -20.92
N PRO A 82 -6.25 3.22 -20.69
CA PRO A 82 -7.34 2.43 -21.26
C PRO A 82 -8.71 2.82 -20.73
N ILE A 83 -8.85 3.14 -19.44
CA ILE A 83 -10.13 3.54 -18.84
C ILE A 83 -10.62 4.85 -19.48
N PHE A 84 -9.77 5.86 -19.57
CA PHE A 84 -10.15 7.15 -20.21
C PHE A 84 -10.51 6.94 -21.68
N SER A 85 -9.74 6.12 -22.40
CA SER A 85 -10.03 5.79 -23.79
C SER A 85 -11.40 5.16 -23.96
N HIS A 86 -11.76 4.21 -23.11
CA HIS A 86 -13.08 3.56 -23.14
C HIS A 86 -14.20 4.53 -22.75
N ILE A 87 -14.03 5.35 -21.73
CA ILE A 87 -15.04 6.32 -21.31
C ILE A 87 -15.27 7.38 -22.40
N LEU A 88 -14.22 7.84 -23.07
CA LEU A 88 -14.33 8.85 -24.15
C LEU A 88 -14.96 8.30 -25.43
N ARG A 89 -14.81 7.01 -25.70
CA ARG A 89 -15.40 6.35 -26.88
C ARG A 89 -16.84 5.90 -26.66
N ASP A 90 -17.30 5.92 -25.42
CA ASP A 90 -18.66 5.52 -25.08
C ASP A 90 -19.67 6.62 -25.45
N THR A 91 -20.38 6.41 -26.54
CA THR A 91 -21.43 7.34 -27.05
C THR A 91 -22.70 7.34 -26.20
N GLU A 92 -22.91 6.29 -25.38
CA GLU A 92 -24.08 6.18 -24.49
C GLU A 92 -23.76 6.67 -23.07
N ARG A 93 -22.55 7.17 -22.86
CA ARG A 93 -22.13 7.69 -21.56
C ARG A 93 -23.07 8.78 -21.07
N ARG A 94 -23.44 8.68 -19.79
CA ARG A 94 -24.15 9.75 -19.06
C ARG A 94 -23.14 10.52 -18.21
N PRO A 95 -22.72 11.73 -18.60
CA PRO A 95 -21.80 12.54 -17.81
C PRO A 95 -22.27 12.68 -16.36
N GLY A 96 -21.34 12.61 -15.41
CA GLY A 96 -21.65 12.71 -13.99
C GLY A 96 -22.20 11.41 -13.36
N THR A 97 -22.31 10.32 -14.12
CA THR A 97 -22.60 9.00 -13.57
C THR A 97 -21.30 8.23 -13.38
N PRO A 98 -20.98 7.77 -12.16
CA PRO A 98 -19.69 7.12 -11.90
C PRO A 98 -19.51 5.86 -12.75
N ALA A 99 -18.58 5.91 -13.70
CA ALA A 99 -18.23 4.79 -14.57
C ALA A 99 -17.05 3.98 -14.04
N CYS A 100 -16.17 4.61 -13.24
CA CYS A 100 -14.95 4.00 -12.73
C CYS A 100 -14.79 4.19 -11.23
N LEU A 101 -14.38 3.11 -10.54
CA LEU A 101 -13.93 3.12 -9.15
C LEU A 101 -12.47 2.71 -9.06
N ILE A 102 -11.65 3.54 -8.43
CA ILE A 102 -10.26 3.27 -8.13
C ILE A 102 -10.10 3.19 -6.61
N ILE A 103 -9.67 2.04 -6.11
CA ILE A 103 -9.49 1.78 -4.67
C ILE A 103 -8.00 1.84 -4.34
N ALA A 104 -7.64 2.71 -3.40
CA ALA A 104 -6.29 2.89 -2.91
C ALA A 104 -6.22 2.64 -1.39
N PRO A 105 -5.12 2.05 -0.86
CA PRO A 105 -4.98 1.75 0.57
C PRO A 105 -4.88 3.00 1.45
N THR A 106 -4.31 4.07 0.92
CA THR A 106 -4.01 5.29 1.68
C THR A 106 -4.64 6.51 1.03
N ARG A 107 -4.83 7.54 1.85
CA ARG A 107 -5.39 8.83 1.41
C ARG A 107 -4.45 9.55 0.46
N GLU A 108 -3.17 9.46 0.75
CA GLU A 108 -2.10 10.08 -0.02
C GLU A 108 -2.04 9.49 -1.44
N LEU A 109 -2.13 8.16 -1.56
CA LEU A 109 -2.18 7.51 -2.86
C LEU A 109 -3.47 7.87 -3.61
N ALA A 110 -4.61 7.95 -2.91
CA ALA A 110 -5.86 8.37 -3.54
C ALA A 110 -5.79 9.82 -4.07
N VAL A 111 -5.15 10.75 -3.34
CA VAL A 111 -4.90 12.12 -3.81
C VAL A 111 -3.98 12.11 -5.01
N GLN A 112 -2.89 11.35 -4.96
CA GLN A 112 -1.95 11.28 -6.07
C GLN A 112 -2.59 10.71 -7.35
N ILE A 113 -3.31 9.58 -7.25
CA ILE A 113 -4.02 9.01 -8.41
C ILE A 113 -5.02 10.03 -8.97
N HIS A 114 -5.71 10.79 -8.10
CA HIS A 114 -6.61 11.85 -8.50
C HIS A 114 -5.88 12.94 -9.28
N ASP A 115 -4.74 13.42 -8.78
CA ASP A 115 -3.96 14.50 -9.40
C ASP A 115 -3.36 14.04 -10.73
N ASP A 116 -2.82 12.83 -10.81
CA ASP A 116 -2.37 12.19 -12.05
C ASP A 116 -3.53 12.08 -13.06
N ALA A 117 -4.71 11.65 -12.59
CA ALA A 117 -5.88 11.51 -13.42
C ALA A 117 -6.39 12.87 -13.94
N GLN A 118 -6.33 13.93 -13.12
CA GLN A 118 -6.65 15.29 -13.58
C GLN A 118 -5.63 15.82 -14.59
N ALA A 119 -4.34 15.57 -14.40
CA ALA A 119 -3.30 15.99 -15.32
C ALA A 119 -3.45 15.30 -16.68
N ILE A 120 -3.52 13.97 -16.70
CA ILE A 120 -3.68 13.16 -17.91
C ILE A 120 -5.03 13.44 -18.59
N GLY A 121 -6.11 13.58 -17.80
CA GLY A 121 -7.47 13.82 -18.28
C GLY A 121 -7.83 15.28 -18.54
N ARG A 122 -6.87 16.20 -18.50
CA ARG A 122 -7.10 17.65 -18.56
C ARG A 122 -8.01 18.11 -19.72
N TYR A 123 -7.89 17.46 -20.86
CA TYR A 123 -8.65 17.78 -22.06
C TYR A 123 -9.82 16.82 -22.33
N CYS A 124 -10.02 15.85 -21.45
CA CYS A 124 -11.01 14.78 -21.63
C CYS A 124 -12.43 15.17 -21.17
N GLY A 125 -12.60 16.28 -20.45
CA GLY A 125 -13.90 16.69 -19.91
C GLY A 125 -14.50 15.70 -18.92
N LEU A 126 -13.64 14.98 -18.17
CA LEU A 126 -14.02 14.00 -17.16
C LEU A 126 -14.03 14.62 -15.76
N SER A 127 -15.09 14.38 -15.01
CA SER A 127 -15.19 14.78 -13.61
C SER A 127 -14.61 13.68 -12.70
N ILE A 128 -13.60 14.03 -11.90
CA ILE A 128 -12.86 13.08 -11.06
C ILE A 128 -12.95 13.53 -9.60
N ALA A 129 -13.28 12.63 -8.68
CA ALA A 129 -13.37 12.95 -7.26
C ALA A 129 -12.49 12.02 -6.41
N ALA A 130 -11.76 12.63 -5.46
CA ALA A 130 -11.00 11.92 -4.43
C ALA A 130 -11.82 11.78 -3.15
N ILE A 131 -12.03 10.54 -2.68
CA ILE A 131 -12.95 10.17 -1.60
C ILE A 131 -12.18 9.43 -0.50
N PHE A 132 -11.91 10.12 0.63
CA PHE A 132 -11.17 9.52 1.74
C PHE A 132 -11.54 10.15 3.09
N GLY A 133 -11.18 9.49 4.18
CA GLY A 133 -11.50 9.94 5.54
C GLY A 133 -10.61 11.11 6.01
N GLY A 134 -11.02 11.81 7.08
CA GLY A 134 -10.21 12.87 7.72
C GLY A 134 -10.32 14.24 7.08
N VAL A 135 -11.19 14.42 6.11
CA VAL A 135 -11.57 15.70 5.50
C VAL A 135 -13.09 15.89 5.57
N ASP A 136 -13.56 17.09 5.20
CA ASP A 136 -14.96 17.47 5.26
C ASP A 136 -15.85 16.48 4.49
N TYR A 137 -16.74 15.83 5.25
CA TYR A 137 -17.70 14.88 4.72
C TYR A 137 -18.68 15.53 3.73
N GLY A 138 -19.21 16.72 4.10
CA GLY A 138 -20.22 17.42 3.30
C GLY A 138 -19.72 17.84 1.93
N LYS A 139 -18.48 18.31 1.84
CA LYS A 139 -17.86 18.71 0.57
C LYS A 139 -17.72 17.54 -0.39
N GLN A 140 -17.21 16.39 0.08
CA GLN A 140 -17.10 15.20 -0.76
C GLN A 140 -18.46 14.64 -1.18
N ALA A 141 -19.43 14.62 -0.25
CA ALA A 141 -20.80 14.21 -0.57
C ALA A 141 -21.47 15.13 -1.60
N LYS A 142 -21.18 16.43 -1.55
CA LYS A 142 -21.66 17.39 -2.54
C LYS A 142 -21.06 17.10 -3.90
N SER A 143 -19.74 16.93 -4.00
CA SER A 143 -19.05 16.60 -5.26
C SER A 143 -19.63 15.33 -5.92
N LEU A 144 -19.92 14.29 -5.13
CA LEU A 144 -20.55 13.07 -5.65
C LEU A 144 -21.98 13.30 -6.16
N ARG A 145 -22.77 14.19 -5.51
CA ARG A 145 -24.14 14.53 -5.96
C ARG A 145 -24.15 15.45 -7.16
N ASP A 146 -23.17 16.33 -7.28
CA ASP A 146 -23.01 17.22 -8.44
C ASP A 146 -22.64 16.42 -9.71
N GLY A 147 -22.24 15.16 -9.55
CA GLY A 147 -21.93 14.21 -10.61
C GLY A 147 -20.43 14.06 -10.86
N VAL A 148 -19.98 12.81 -10.89
CA VAL A 148 -18.59 12.44 -11.16
C VAL A 148 -18.54 11.25 -12.11
N ASP A 149 -17.52 11.17 -12.94
CA ASP A 149 -17.28 10.06 -13.86
C ASP A 149 -16.35 9.00 -13.23
N ILE A 150 -15.38 9.46 -12.46
CA ILE A 150 -14.35 8.63 -11.86
C ILE A 150 -14.25 8.94 -10.36
N VAL A 151 -14.33 7.90 -9.55
CA VAL A 151 -14.19 7.96 -8.09
C VAL A 151 -12.89 7.28 -7.69
N VAL A 152 -11.99 8.01 -7.04
CA VAL A 152 -10.77 7.47 -6.43
C VAL A 152 -10.94 7.50 -4.93
N GLY A 153 -10.74 6.38 -4.22
CA GLY A 153 -10.99 6.46 -2.79
C GLY A 153 -10.39 5.35 -1.93
N THR A 154 -10.45 5.58 -0.61
CA THR A 154 -10.06 4.59 0.40
C THR A 154 -11.27 3.81 0.89
N PRO A 155 -11.12 2.50 1.23
CA PRO A 155 -12.23 1.60 1.50
C PRO A 155 -13.26 2.13 2.49
N GLY A 156 -12.83 2.58 3.67
CA GLY A 156 -13.76 3.00 4.74
C GLY A 156 -14.71 4.11 4.32
N ARG A 157 -14.22 5.18 3.65
CA ARG A 157 -15.06 6.31 3.23
C ARG A 157 -15.96 5.94 2.04
N LEU A 158 -15.49 5.10 1.13
CA LEU A 158 -16.30 4.56 0.04
C LEU A 158 -17.50 3.77 0.59
N ILE A 159 -17.26 2.91 1.58
CA ILE A 159 -18.30 2.14 2.27
C ILE A 159 -19.32 3.06 2.94
N ASP A 160 -18.86 4.12 3.61
CA ASP A 160 -19.76 5.08 4.27
C ASP A 160 -20.73 5.72 3.26
N TYR A 161 -20.21 6.19 2.11
CA TYR A 161 -21.05 6.81 1.09
C TYR A 161 -21.96 5.81 0.37
N MET A 162 -21.51 4.59 0.14
CA MET A 162 -22.37 3.51 -0.41
C MET A 162 -23.49 3.15 0.57
N LYS A 163 -23.20 3.02 1.88
CA LYS A 163 -24.23 2.76 2.91
C LYS A 163 -25.26 3.86 3.00
N GLN A 164 -24.85 5.12 2.84
CA GLN A 164 -25.72 6.28 2.87
C GLN A 164 -26.37 6.59 1.51
N ARG A 165 -26.14 5.76 0.49
CA ARG A 165 -26.65 5.93 -0.88
C ARG A 165 -26.27 7.28 -1.51
N VAL A 166 -25.13 7.83 -1.11
CA VAL A 166 -24.52 9.01 -1.75
C VAL A 166 -23.74 8.60 -2.99
N LEU A 167 -23.16 7.40 -2.96
CA LEU A 167 -22.46 6.76 -4.08
C LEU A 167 -23.21 5.47 -4.45
N ASP A 168 -23.76 5.41 -5.67
CA ASP A 168 -24.33 4.18 -6.22
C ASP A 168 -23.30 3.50 -7.13
N PRO A 169 -22.83 2.29 -6.76
CA PRO A 169 -21.80 1.59 -7.53
C PRO A 169 -22.33 0.82 -8.76
N LYS A 170 -23.64 0.78 -8.99
CA LYS A 170 -24.27 -0.10 -10.00
C LYS A 170 -23.95 0.26 -11.45
N ALA A 171 -23.57 1.51 -11.72
CA ALA A 171 -23.21 1.97 -13.06
C ALA A 171 -21.71 1.85 -13.35
N MET A 172 -20.91 1.38 -12.39
CA MET A 172 -19.46 1.29 -12.52
C MET A 172 -19.07 0.13 -13.43
N ARG A 173 -18.44 0.46 -14.55
CA ARG A 173 -17.97 -0.49 -15.57
C ARG A 173 -16.47 -0.76 -15.47
N PHE A 174 -15.75 0.06 -14.70
CA PHE A 174 -14.32 -0.07 -14.50
C PHE A 174 -14.00 -0.11 -13.02
N LEU A 175 -13.15 -1.05 -12.65
CA LEU A 175 -12.61 -1.20 -11.30
C LEU A 175 -11.10 -1.23 -11.36
N VAL A 176 -10.45 -0.43 -10.52
CA VAL A 176 -9.02 -0.54 -10.25
C VAL A 176 -8.79 -0.77 -8.77
N ILE A 177 -7.92 -1.71 -8.46
CA ILE A 177 -7.41 -1.95 -7.11
C ILE A 177 -5.91 -1.70 -7.17
N ASP A 178 -5.44 -0.59 -6.62
CA ASP A 178 -4.01 -0.28 -6.60
C ASP A 178 -3.39 -0.60 -5.24
N GLU A 179 -2.15 -1.07 -5.25
CA GLU A 179 -1.41 -1.56 -4.09
C GLU A 179 -2.22 -2.59 -3.28
N ALA A 180 -2.70 -3.63 -3.96
CA ALA A 180 -3.56 -4.66 -3.36
C ALA A 180 -2.91 -5.35 -2.16
N ASP A 181 -1.63 -5.71 -2.22
CA ASP A 181 -0.85 -6.25 -1.10
C ASP A 181 -0.96 -5.38 0.16
N ARG A 182 -0.88 -4.07 -0.01
CA ARG A 182 -1.00 -3.11 1.10
C ARG A 182 -2.41 -3.00 1.66
N LEU A 183 -3.44 -3.15 0.83
CA LEU A 183 -4.83 -3.24 1.31
C LEU A 183 -5.00 -4.44 2.24
N PHE A 184 -4.33 -5.56 1.92
CA PHE A 184 -4.32 -6.77 2.76
C PHE A 184 -3.57 -6.53 4.07
N ASP A 185 -2.35 -5.96 4.02
CA ASP A 185 -1.52 -5.67 5.21
C ASP A 185 -2.20 -4.70 6.19
N MET A 186 -2.98 -3.76 5.66
CA MET A 186 -3.73 -2.80 6.48
C MET A 186 -5.05 -3.36 7.01
N GLY A 187 -5.40 -4.61 6.68
CA GLY A 187 -6.59 -5.29 7.16
C GLY A 187 -7.87 -4.92 6.43
N PHE A 188 -7.80 -4.29 5.26
CA PHE A 188 -8.98 -3.87 4.48
C PHE A 188 -9.61 -4.98 3.64
N VAL A 189 -9.20 -6.24 3.82
CA VAL A 189 -9.72 -7.37 3.04
C VAL A 189 -11.24 -7.49 3.13
N ALA A 190 -11.79 -7.41 4.35
CA ALA A 190 -13.23 -7.48 4.58
C ALA A 190 -13.97 -6.30 3.93
N ASP A 191 -13.41 -5.10 4.03
CA ASP A 191 -13.95 -3.88 3.43
C ASP A 191 -13.92 -3.96 1.90
N LEU A 192 -12.82 -4.45 1.34
CA LEU A 192 -12.66 -4.65 -0.10
C LEU A 192 -13.70 -5.64 -0.63
N ARG A 193 -13.82 -6.83 -0.02
CA ARG A 193 -14.85 -7.81 -0.37
C ARG A 193 -16.27 -7.25 -0.24
N TRP A 194 -16.51 -6.40 0.76
CA TRP A 194 -17.80 -5.73 0.94
C TRP A 194 -18.13 -4.78 -0.23
N ILE A 195 -17.14 -4.02 -0.73
CA ILE A 195 -17.30 -3.13 -1.90
C ILE A 195 -17.54 -3.96 -3.15
N LEU A 196 -16.66 -4.94 -3.42
CA LEU A 196 -16.68 -5.76 -4.64
C LEU A 196 -18.01 -6.49 -4.86
N ARG A 197 -18.66 -6.97 -3.79
CA ARG A 197 -19.99 -7.61 -3.84
C ARG A 197 -21.12 -6.65 -4.21
N ARG A 198 -20.89 -5.33 -4.28
CA ARG A 198 -21.89 -4.31 -4.62
C ARG A 198 -21.71 -3.71 -5.98
N LEU A 199 -20.58 -3.94 -6.58
CA LEU A 199 -20.30 -3.59 -7.98
C LEU A 199 -21.06 -4.53 -8.92
N PRO A 200 -21.24 -4.17 -10.19
CA PRO A 200 -21.68 -5.11 -11.22
C PRO A 200 -20.81 -6.37 -11.23
N ASN A 201 -21.35 -7.49 -11.72
CA ASN A 201 -20.60 -8.74 -11.82
C ASN A 201 -19.29 -8.53 -12.62
N TYR A 202 -18.30 -9.39 -12.36
CA TYR A 202 -16.98 -9.28 -13.00
C TYR A 202 -17.04 -9.45 -14.54
N ASP A 203 -18.06 -10.10 -15.08
CA ASP A 203 -18.32 -10.26 -16.51
C ASP A 203 -18.96 -9.01 -17.16
N GLN A 204 -19.47 -8.07 -16.36
CA GLN A 204 -20.09 -6.82 -16.78
C GLN A 204 -19.22 -5.60 -16.58
N ARG A 205 -18.01 -5.79 -16.05
CA ARG A 205 -17.04 -4.72 -15.83
C ARG A 205 -15.64 -5.20 -16.20
N GLN A 206 -14.79 -4.25 -16.53
CA GLN A 206 -13.37 -4.48 -16.65
C GLN A 206 -12.70 -4.19 -15.30
N SER A 207 -11.86 -5.12 -14.84
CA SER A 207 -11.17 -4.99 -13.56
C SER A 207 -9.65 -5.04 -13.75
N MET A 208 -8.94 -4.13 -13.08
CA MET A 208 -7.48 -4.10 -13.09
C MET A 208 -6.98 -4.08 -11.65
N LEU A 209 -6.10 -4.99 -11.31
CA LEU A 209 -5.46 -5.07 -10.02
C LEU A 209 -3.96 -4.88 -10.18
N PHE A 210 -3.39 -3.96 -9.41
CA PHE A 210 -1.95 -3.73 -9.37
C PHE A 210 -1.41 -3.93 -7.96
N SER A 211 -0.28 -4.63 -7.86
CA SER A 211 0.36 -4.95 -6.59
C SER A 211 1.88 -5.02 -6.77
N ALA A 212 2.65 -4.79 -5.71
CA ALA A 212 4.09 -5.06 -5.75
C ALA A 212 4.37 -6.57 -5.70
N THR A 213 3.48 -7.32 -5.06
CA THR A 213 3.55 -8.78 -4.98
C THR A 213 2.21 -9.42 -5.34
N LEU A 214 2.23 -10.46 -6.17
CA LEU A 214 1.07 -11.31 -6.47
C LEU A 214 1.11 -12.56 -5.59
N ASN A 215 1.07 -12.36 -4.27
CA ASN A 215 1.03 -13.47 -3.32
C ASN A 215 -0.32 -14.21 -3.36
N TYR A 216 -0.40 -15.39 -2.72
CA TYR A 216 -1.59 -16.22 -2.72
C TYR A 216 -2.88 -15.47 -2.33
N ARG A 217 -2.80 -14.56 -1.34
CA ARG A 217 -3.97 -13.79 -0.88
C ARG A 217 -4.47 -12.80 -1.92
N VAL A 218 -3.55 -12.15 -2.63
CA VAL A 218 -3.89 -11.23 -3.73
C VAL A 218 -4.49 -12.02 -4.90
N MET A 219 -3.89 -13.17 -5.24
CA MET A 219 -4.38 -14.04 -6.32
C MET A 219 -5.77 -14.63 -6.01
N GLU A 220 -6.04 -15.00 -4.75
CA GLU A 220 -7.39 -15.43 -4.33
C GLU A 220 -8.46 -14.37 -4.69
N LEU A 221 -8.16 -13.09 -4.46
CA LEU A 221 -9.08 -12.00 -4.80
C LEU A 221 -9.29 -11.89 -6.32
N THR A 222 -8.25 -12.08 -7.12
CA THR A 222 -8.37 -12.04 -8.59
C THR A 222 -9.25 -13.17 -9.10
N TYR A 223 -9.11 -14.38 -8.58
CA TYR A 223 -9.95 -15.51 -8.94
C TYR A 223 -11.41 -15.35 -8.51
N GLU A 224 -11.66 -14.69 -7.37
CA GLU A 224 -13.01 -14.50 -6.83
C GLU A 224 -13.78 -13.38 -7.54
N TYR A 225 -13.10 -12.32 -8.00
CA TYR A 225 -13.75 -11.06 -8.43
C TYR A 225 -13.34 -10.54 -9.81
N MET A 226 -12.50 -11.24 -10.56
CA MET A 226 -12.05 -10.79 -11.89
C MET A 226 -12.34 -11.84 -12.97
N ASN A 227 -12.44 -11.40 -14.22
CA ASN A 227 -12.76 -12.24 -15.37
C ASN A 227 -11.47 -12.68 -16.09
N LEU A 228 -10.91 -13.83 -15.69
CA LEU A 228 -9.71 -14.43 -16.30
C LEU A 228 -8.63 -13.37 -16.56
N PRO A 229 -8.13 -12.69 -15.52
CA PRO A 229 -7.20 -11.58 -15.71
C PRO A 229 -5.92 -12.03 -16.39
N ALA A 230 -5.40 -11.20 -17.29
CA ALA A 230 -4.09 -11.38 -17.84
C ALA A 230 -3.05 -10.99 -16.78
N GLU A 231 -2.16 -11.92 -16.45
CA GLU A 231 -1.05 -11.64 -15.54
C GLU A 231 0.05 -10.88 -16.29
N VAL A 232 0.40 -9.71 -15.78
CA VAL A 232 1.45 -8.85 -16.31
C VAL A 232 2.46 -8.62 -15.19
N ALA A 233 3.66 -9.15 -15.35
CA ALA A 233 4.72 -8.99 -14.36
C ALA A 233 5.92 -8.27 -14.99
N VAL A 234 6.27 -7.12 -14.45
CA VAL A 234 7.58 -6.54 -14.72
C VAL A 234 8.56 -7.27 -13.81
N VAL A 235 9.41 -8.09 -14.42
CA VAL A 235 10.48 -8.78 -13.72
C VAL A 235 11.27 -7.74 -12.92
N ARG A 236 11.41 -7.98 -11.61
CA ARG A 236 12.24 -7.12 -10.76
C ARG A 236 13.57 -6.91 -11.46
N ASP A 237 13.83 -5.70 -11.88
CA ASP A 237 15.19 -5.34 -12.20
C ASP A 237 15.93 -5.39 -10.85
N GLN A 238 16.68 -6.45 -10.61
CA GLN A 238 17.53 -6.61 -9.42
C GLN A 238 18.44 -5.38 -9.24
N ARG A 239 18.67 -4.65 -10.33
CA ARG A 239 19.42 -3.40 -10.38
C ARG A 239 18.92 -2.31 -9.42
N THR A 240 17.62 -2.29 -9.05
CA THR A 240 17.11 -1.24 -8.13
C THR A 240 17.67 -1.41 -6.70
N VAL A 241 17.94 -2.65 -6.28
CA VAL A 241 18.60 -2.94 -5.00
C VAL A 241 20.13 -2.89 -5.17
N GLU A 242 20.64 -3.23 -6.36
CA GLU A 242 22.07 -3.15 -6.70
C GLU A 242 22.59 -1.70 -6.81
N GLN A 243 21.72 -0.75 -7.16
CA GLN A 243 22.07 0.68 -7.23
C GLN A 243 22.10 1.36 -5.86
N VAL A 244 21.59 0.71 -4.80
CA VAL A 244 21.63 1.21 -3.44
C VAL A 244 22.86 0.68 -2.72
N THR A 245 23.75 1.57 -2.31
CA THR A 245 24.81 1.19 -1.38
C THR A 245 24.18 0.86 -0.03
N GLN A 246 24.30 -0.40 0.40
CA GLN A 246 23.73 -0.86 1.66
C GLN A 246 24.83 -1.07 2.69
N GLU A 247 24.59 -0.63 3.91
CA GLU A 247 25.47 -0.83 5.06
C GLU A 247 24.65 -1.16 6.31
N MET A 248 25.24 -1.95 7.19
CA MET A 248 24.64 -2.30 8.46
C MET A 248 25.61 -2.09 9.61
N TYR A 249 25.13 -1.50 10.70
CA TYR A 249 25.85 -1.33 11.94
C TYR A 249 25.20 -2.13 13.06
N HIS A 250 26.01 -2.84 13.84
CA HIS A 250 25.57 -3.49 15.06
C HIS A 250 25.83 -2.61 16.28
N CYS A 251 24.83 -2.47 17.15
CA CYS A 251 24.98 -1.76 18.42
C CYS A 251 23.98 -2.29 19.45
N SER A 252 24.16 -1.95 20.72
CA SER A 252 23.15 -2.20 21.73
C SER A 252 21.92 -1.28 21.54
N LYS A 253 20.76 -1.70 22.04
CA LYS A 253 19.54 -0.88 22.01
C LYS A 253 19.76 0.52 22.63
N LYS A 254 20.59 0.62 23.65
CA LYS A 254 20.85 1.88 24.35
C LYS A 254 21.69 2.87 23.53
N GLU A 255 22.52 2.37 22.65
CA GLU A 255 23.48 3.14 21.85
C GLU A 255 22.92 3.56 20.48
N LYS A 256 21.74 3.06 20.09
CA LYS A 256 21.14 3.33 18.79
C LYS A 256 21.04 4.83 18.44
N ILE A 257 20.67 5.66 19.42
CA ILE A 257 20.53 7.09 19.17
C ILE A 257 21.89 7.76 19.02
N ASN A 258 22.88 7.36 19.82
CA ASN A 258 24.24 7.86 19.73
C ASN A 258 24.87 7.53 18.38
N LEU A 259 24.67 6.31 17.90
CA LEU A 259 25.09 5.85 16.58
C LEU A 259 24.37 6.62 15.46
N LEU A 260 23.04 6.81 15.57
CA LEU A 260 22.28 7.59 14.59
C LEU A 260 22.80 9.02 14.47
N LEU A 261 23.10 9.68 15.59
CA LEU A 261 23.68 11.03 15.60
C LEU A 261 25.05 11.06 14.90
N GLY A 262 25.89 10.06 15.15
CA GLY A 262 27.19 9.92 14.50
C GLY A 262 27.10 9.67 13.00
N ILE A 263 26.17 8.82 12.57
CA ILE A 263 25.88 8.60 11.15
C ILE A 263 25.45 9.91 10.49
N LEU A 264 24.48 10.61 11.06
CA LEU A 264 23.99 11.88 10.51
C LEU A 264 25.05 12.99 10.47
N GLN A 265 26.04 12.95 11.33
CA GLN A 265 27.15 13.91 11.31
C GLN A 265 28.19 13.61 10.23
N ARG A 266 28.40 12.34 9.90
CA ARG A 266 29.50 11.89 9.02
C ARG A 266 29.09 11.70 7.56
N GLU A 267 27.82 11.34 7.33
CA GLU A 267 27.30 11.11 5.98
C GLU A 267 27.01 12.44 5.29
N ASP A 268 27.30 12.48 4.00
CA ASP A 268 26.93 13.61 3.13
C ASP A 268 25.51 13.38 2.58
N TRP A 269 24.52 13.77 3.36
CA TRP A 269 23.11 13.59 3.01
C TRP A 269 22.43 14.92 2.65
N THR A 270 21.50 14.87 1.73
CA THR A 270 20.63 16.00 1.36
C THR A 270 19.23 15.88 1.97
N ARG A 271 18.61 14.71 1.83
CA ARG A 271 17.32 14.34 2.46
C ARG A 271 17.42 12.92 3.01
N VAL A 272 16.93 12.75 4.23
CA VAL A 272 16.98 11.47 4.95
C VAL A 272 15.59 11.01 5.34
N MET A 273 15.30 9.75 5.12
CA MET A 273 14.13 9.09 5.66
C MET A 273 14.52 8.04 6.68
N ILE A 274 14.04 8.19 7.92
CA ILE A 274 14.37 7.29 9.04
C ILE A 274 13.17 6.42 9.36
N PHE A 275 13.34 5.11 9.31
CA PHE A 275 12.28 4.15 9.58
C PHE A 275 12.38 3.52 10.96
N THR A 276 11.25 3.50 11.67
CA THR A 276 11.09 2.83 12.96
C THR A 276 9.91 1.86 12.91
N ASN A 277 9.90 0.85 13.80
CA ASN A 277 8.83 -0.15 13.83
C ASN A 277 7.58 0.31 14.59
N THR A 278 7.70 1.30 15.49
CA THR A 278 6.58 1.72 16.36
C THR A 278 6.32 3.22 16.30
N ARG A 279 5.06 3.62 16.52
CA ARG A 279 4.67 5.04 16.63
C ARG A 279 5.40 5.76 17.77
N TYR A 280 5.62 5.05 18.88
CA TYR A 280 6.39 5.58 20.00
C TYR A 280 7.83 5.90 19.60
N ALA A 281 8.47 5.00 18.84
CA ALA A 281 9.83 5.22 18.37
C ALA A 281 9.91 6.40 17.39
N VAL A 282 8.88 6.64 16.54
CA VAL A 282 8.81 7.85 15.70
C VAL A 282 8.86 9.10 16.56
N ASP A 283 7.96 9.21 17.55
CA ASP A 283 7.87 10.40 18.41
C ASP A 283 9.16 10.58 19.22
N TRP A 284 9.73 9.47 19.72
CA TRP A 284 10.95 9.46 20.51
C TRP A 284 12.19 9.85 19.70
N VAL A 285 12.40 9.24 18.51
CA VAL A 285 13.55 9.57 17.64
C VAL A 285 13.44 11.01 17.16
N THR A 286 12.25 11.45 16.75
CA THR A 286 12.03 12.84 16.34
C THR A 286 12.41 13.82 17.45
N PHE A 287 11.92 13.59 18.68
CA PHE A 287 12.25 14.40 19.83
C PHE A 287 13.76 14.43 20.11
N LYS A 288 14.42 13.29 20.03
CA LYS A 288 15.87 13.18 20.21
C LYS A 288 16.63 13.98 19.15
N LEU A 289 16.28 13.83 17.89
CA LEU A 289 16.93 14.56 16.80
C LEU A 289 16.74 16.08 16.92
N GLN A 290 15.53 16.54 17.23
CA GLN A 290 15.24 17.97 17.40
C GLN A 290 16.06 18.59 18.54
N ASN A 291 16.18 17.89 19.67
CA ASN A 291 16.95 18.38 20.82
C ASN A 291 18.48 18.24 20.65
N ASN A 292 18.93 17.51 19.64
CA ASN A 292 20.33 17.46 19.22
C ASN A 292 20.62 18.35 17.98
N GLY A 293 19.71 19.29 17.64
CA GLY A 293 19.94 20.33 16.63
C GLY A 293 19.56 19.98 15.20
N TYR A 294 18.90 18.83 14.97
CA TYR A 294 18.45 18.42 13.64
C TYR A 294 17.01 18.89 13.37
N ALA A 295 16.76 19.48 12.22
CA ALA A 295 15.41 19.81 11.75
C ALA A 295 14.71 18.52 11.26
N ALA A 296 14.17 17.73 12.19
CA ALA A 296 13.47 16.48 11.94
C ALA A 296 12.00 16.57 12.29
N GLU A 297 11.14 15.92 11.53
CA GLU A 297 9.70 15.80 11.81
C GLU A 297 9.26 14.33 11.76
N GLY A 298 8.29 13.99 12.62
CA GLY A 298 7.77 12.63 12.71
C GLY A 298 6.42 12.48 12.02
N ILE A 299 6.27 11.44 11.20
CA ILE A 299 5.00 11.08 10.59
C ILE A 299 4.52 9.74 11.10
N SER A 300 3.41 9.74 11.83
CA SER A 300 2.78 8.54 12.37
C SER A 300 1.28 8.53 12.09
N GLY A 301 0.63 7.38 12.23
CA GLY A 301 -0.81 7.26 11.99
C GLY A 301 -1.71 8.05 12.94
N SER A 302 -1.16 8.68 13.98
CA SER A 302 -1.89 9.55 14.91
C SER A 302 -1.87 11.02 14.49
N LEU A 303 -1.08 11.39 13.48
CA LEU A 303 -0.98 12.76 13.01
C LEU A 303 -2.26 13.18 12.27
N ASP A 304 -2.72 14.41 12.51
CA ASP A 304 -3.83 15.00 11.76
C ASP A 304 -3.53 15.05 10.26
N GLN A 305 -4.54 14.76 9.43
CA GLN A 305 -4.36 14.61 7.99
C GLN A 305 -3.84 15.87 7.30
N ARG A 306 -4.28 17.05 7.74
CA ARG A 306 -3.81 18.32 7.16
C ARG A 306 -2.34 18.55 7.47
N LYS A 307 -1.93 18.28 8.72
CA LYS A 307 -0.52 18.35 9.11
C LYS A 307 0.33 17.35 8.34
N ARG A 308 -0.20 16.15 8.12
CA ARG A 308 0.49 15.10 7.35
C ARG A 308 0.74 15.52 5.91
N LEU A 309 -0.27 16.06 5.22
CA LEU A 309 -0.12 16.57 3.85
C LEU A 309 0.89 17.73 3.80
N SER A 310 0.77 18.70 4.71
CA SER A 310 1.73 19.82 4.78
C SER A 310 3.17 19.37 5.05
N LEU A 311 3.38 18.37 5.92
CA LEU A 311 4.71 17.80 6.14
C LEU A 311 5.27 17.16 4.87
N MET A 312 4.42 16.49 4.12
CA MET A 312 4.81 15.86 2.87
C MET A 312 5.19 16.88 1.79
N GLU A 313 4.40 17.94 1.66
CA GLU A 313 4.71 19.04 0.75
C GLU A 313 6.05 19.70 1.08
N ARG A 314 6.28 20.01 2.37
CA ARG A 314 7.56 20.57 2.84
C ARG A 314 8.74 19.62 2.61
N PHE A 315 8.54 18.31 2.79
CA PHE A 315 9.59 17.33 2.54
C PHE A 315 9.89 17.18 1.04
N LYS A 316 8.86 17.21 0.18
CA LYS A 316 9.03 17.23 -1.28
C LYS A 316 9.71 18.52 -1.77
N ALA A 317 9.35 19.66 -1.19
CA ALA A 317 9.97 20.96 -1.49
C ALA A 317 11.38 21.13 -0.93
N ASN A 318 11.95 20.10 -0.27
CA ASN A 318 13.28 20.15 0.37
C ASN A 318 13.40 21.18 1.52
N GLU A 319 12.27 21.67 2.05
CA GLU A 319 12.21 22.54 3.23
C GLU A 319 12.42 21.75 4.52
N LEU A 320 11.95 20.51 4.56
CA LEU A 320 12.19 19.54 5.60
C LEU A 320 13.17 18.48 5.10
N LYS A 321 14.27 18.27 5.82
CA LYS A 321 15.35 17.39 5.35
C LYS A 321 15.35 16.00 5.99
N ILE A 322 14.82 15.86 7.20
CA ILE A 322 14.76 14.58 7.93
C ILE A 322 13.32 14.24 8.28
N LEU A 323 12.85 13.12 7.75
CA LEU A 323 11.51 12.59 8.03
C LEU A 323 11.62 11.26 8.77
N VAL A 324 11.03 11.17 9.98
CA VAL A 324 10.97 9.92 10.76
C VAL A 324 9.59 9.29 10.59
N ALA A 325 9.52 8.02 10.20
CA ALA A 325 8.25 7.38 9.88
C ALA A 325 8.18 5.91 10.31
N THR A 326 6.96 5.40 10.50
CA THR A 326 6.72 3.95 10.46
C THR A 326 6.41 3.50 9.03
N ASN A 327 6.54 2.20 8.74
CA ASN A 327 6.17 1.63 7.44
C ASN A 327 4.76 2.04 7.03
N VAL A 328 3.77 1.86 7.92
CA VAL A 328 2.37 2.20 7.67
C VAL A 328 2.19 3.68 7.36
N ALA A 329 2.92 4.56 8.03
CA ALA A 329 2.82 5.99 7.81
C ALA A 329 3.57 6.44 6.54
N ALA A 330 4.62 5.74 6.15
CA ALA A 330 5.40 6.01 4.94
C ALA A 330 4.80 5.37 3.67
N ARG A 331 3.91 4.38 3.84
CA ARG A 331 3.19 3.76 2.72
C ARG A 331 2.25 4.78 2.06
N GLY A 332 2.25 4.77 0.73
CA GLY A 332 1.48 5.75 -0.06
C GLY A 332 2.06 7.17 -0.07
N LEU A 333 3.19 7.38 0.59
CA LEU A 333 3.95 8.61 0.42
C LEU A 333 4.83 8.47 -0.82
N HIS A 334 4.51 9.20 -1.88
CA HIS A 334 5.43 9.40 -3.00
C HIS A 334 6.54 10.36 -2.55
N VAL A 335 7.43 9.81 -1.74
CA VAL A 335 8.71 10.40 -1.43
C VAL A 335 9.72 9.62 -2.24
N GLU A 336 10.21 10.25 -3.26
CA GLU A 336 11.26 9.75 -4.14
C GLU A 336 12.47 10.67 -3.96
N ASP A 337 13.63 10.19 -4.37
CA ASP A 337 14.89 10.94 -4.37
C ASP A 337 15.38 11.37 -2.98
N VAL A 338 15.20 10.53 -1.95
CA VAL A 338 15.95 10.70 -0.72
C VAL A 338 17.38 10.18 -0.93
N SER A 339 18.37 10.95 -0.50
CA SER A 339 19.76 10.52 -0.60
C SER A 339 20.05 9.33 0.33
N HIS A 340 19.43 9.32 1.51
CA HIS A 340 19.66 8.28 2.52
C HIS A 340 18.36 7.75 3.09
N VAL A 341 18.29 6.42 3.20
CA VAL A 341 17.31 5.69 4.00
C VAL A 341 18.01 5.10 5.21
N ILE A 342 17.53 5.41 6.41
CA ILE A 342 18.07 4.83 7.63
C ILE A 342 17.01 3.94 8.27
N ASN A 343 17.22 2.62 8.29
CA ASN A 343 16.43 1.70 9.07
C ASN A 343 16.91 1.76 10.53
N PHE A 344 16.31 2.65 11.32
CA PHE A 344 16.57 2.72 12.75
C PHE A 344 16.20 1.39 13.45
N ASP A 345 15.13 0.74 13.00
CA ASP A 345 14.75 -0.60 13.40
C ASP A 345 14.69 -1.53 12.19
N VAL A 346 15.30 -2.73 12.30
CA VAL A 346 15.14 -3.79 11.31
C VAL A 346 13.65 -4.16 11.22
N PRO A 347 13.01 -4.15 10.04
CA PRO A 347 11.60 -4.49 9.93
C PRO A 347 11.35 -5.97 10.23
N ALA A 348 10.15 -6.28 10.75
CA ALA A 348 9.75 -7.66 10.99
C ALA A 348 9.39 -8.39 9.69
N ASP A 349 8.85 -7.65 8.70
CA ASP A 349 8.52 -8.15 7.39
C ASP A 349 9.65 -7.84 6.39
N PRO A 350 10.23 -8.87 5.73
CA PRO A 350 11.28 -8.67 4.72
C PRO A 350 10.86 -7.78 3.53
N GLU A 351 9.60 -7.84 3.10
CA GLU A 351 9.10 -6.99 2.02
C GLU A 351 9.16 -5.51 2.40
N ASP A 352 8.91 -5.20 3.67
CA ASP A 352 9.03 -3.84 4.20
C ASP A 352 10.45 -3.28 4.07
N TYR A 353 11.47 -4.12 4.19
CA TYR A 353 12.87 -3.70 3.99
C TYR A 353 13.09 -3.17 2.57
N VAL A 354 12.68 -3.91 1.57
CA VAL A 354 12.79 -3.51 0.16
C VAL A 354 11.99 -2.25 -0.13
N HIS A 355 10.78 -2.14 0.44
CA HIS A 355 9.93 -0.95 0.31
C HIS A 355 10.54 0.31 0.97
N ARG A 356 11.29 0.14 2.08
CA ARG A 356 12.01 1.25 2.73
C ARG A 356 13.21 1.68 1.88
N VAL A 357 14.07 0.73 1.54
CA VAL A 357 15.28 0.97 0.75
C VAL A 357 14.92 1.55 -0.61
N GLY A 358 13.86 1.10 -1.25
CA GLY A 358 13.35 1.64 -2.51
C GLY A 358 12.83 3.09 -2.45
N ARG A 359 13.01 3.84 -1.36
CA ARG A 359 12.78 5.31 -1.32
C ARG A 359 13.99 6.10 -1.81
N THR A 360 15.14 5.46 -1.95
CA THR A 360 16.35 6.04 -2.52
C THR A 360 16.74 5.35 -3.83
N ALA A 361 17.75 5.87 -4.52
CA ALA A 361 18.29 5.33 -5.78
C ALA A 361 17.25 5.14 -6.89
N ARG A 362 16.44 6.16 -7.15
CA ARG A 362 15.49 6.16 -8.28
C ARG A 362 15.98 7.07 -9.40
N ALA A 363 15.50 6.83 -10.61
CA ALA A 363 15.82 7.60 -11.82
C ALA A 363 17.34 7.69 -12.12
N GLY A 364 18.13 6.66 -11.74
CA GLY A 364 19.57 6.63 -12.01
C GLY A 364 20.44 7.39 -10.98
N ALA A 365 19.85 7.93 -9.91
CA ALA A 365 20.61 8.54 -8.82
C ALA A 365 21.18 7.46 -7.89
N LEU A 366 22.39 7.71 -7.35
CA LEU A 366 22.98 6.86 -6.31
C LEU A 366 22.27 7.11 -4.98
N GLY A 367 21.98 6.04 -4.25
CA GLY A 367 21.34 6.11 -2.95
C GLY A 367 22.04 5.27 -1.90
N LYS A 368 21.91 5.64 -0.63
CA LYS A 368 22.49 4.89 0.48
C LYS A 368 21.40 4.42 1.45
N ALA A 369 21.47 3.15 1.84
CA ALA A 369 20.61 2.55 2.86
C ALA A 369 21.45 2.06 4.03
N ILE A 370 21.20 2.61 5.22
CA ILE A 370 21.90 2.28 6.44
C ILE A 370 20.96 1.58 7.39
N THR A 371 21.34 0.40 7.90
CA THR A 371 20.52 -0.37 8.84
C THR A 371 21.21 -0.46 10.19
N ILE A 372 20.51 -0.06 11.25
CA ILE A 372 20.96 -0.18 12.63
C ILE A 372 20.33 -1.45 13.23
N CYS A 373 21.14 -2.48 13.41
CA CYS A 373 20.74 -3.76 13.97
C CYS A 373 21.11 -3.83 15.46
N CYS A 374 20.11 -3.94 16.32
CA CYS A 374 20.31 -4.12 17.76
C CYS A 374 19.80 -5.49 18.23
N ASP A 375 20.13 -5.83 19.47
CA ASP A 375 19.72 -7.06 20.15
C ASP A 375 18.22 -7.35 20.08
N GLU A 376 17.36 -6.32 20.13
CA GLU A 376 15.89 -6.47 20.10
C GLU A 376 15.38 -6.95 18.73
N TYR A 377 15.99 -6.50 17.64
CA TYR A 377 15.51 -6.78 16.28
C TYR A 377 16.46 -7.66 15.45
N ALA A 378 17.56 -8.14 16.03
CA ALA A 378 18.54 -8.99 15.34
C ALA A 378 17.91 -10.28 14.77
N THR A 379 16.86 -10.81 15.42
CA THR A 379 16.14 -12.00 14.97
C THR A 379 15.40 -11.82 13.63
N HIS A 380 15.11 -10.59 13.23
CA HIS A 380 14.45 -10.29 11.95
C HIS A 380 15.43 -10.30 10.77
N LEU A 381 16.71 -10.02 11.03
CA LEU A 381 17.74 -9.87 10.01
C LEU A 381 17.90 -11.08 9.09
N PRO A 382 17.95 -12.33 9.59
CA PRO A 382 18.07 -13.50 8.72
C PRO A 382 16.95 -13.62 7.69
N TYR A 383 15.72 -13.26 8.06
CA TYR A 383 14.58 -13.30 7.13
C TYR A 383 14.69 -12.23 6.04
N VAL A 384 15.20 -11.04 6.39
CA VAL A 384 15.46 -9.96 5.42
C VAL A 384 16.56 -10.39 4.44
N GLU A 385 17.67 -10.92 4.92
CA GLU A 385 18.79 -11.38 4.08
C GLU A 385 18.40 -12.56 3.18
N GLN A 386 17.60 -13.49 3.70
CA GLN A 386 17.05 -14.59 2.91
C GLN A 386 16.16 -14.08 1.77
N TYR A 387 15.34 -13.07 2.04
CA TYR A 387 14.45 -12.47 1.03
C TYR A 387 15.23 -11.68 -0.03
N LEU A 388 16.30 -10.99 0.38
CA LEU A 388 17.21 -10.27 -0.52
C LEU A 388 18.07 -11.22 -1.38
N GLY A 389 18.27 -12.46 -0.92
CA GLY A 389 19.21 -13.40 -1.55
C GLY A 389 20.69 -13.06 -1.32
N CYS A 390 20.98 -12.05 -0.50
CA CYS A 390 22.35 -11.63 -0.16
C CYS A 390 22.42 -11.11 1.28
N LYS A 391 23.62 -11.08 1.84
CA LYS A 391 23.87 -10.47 3.14
C LYS A 391 24.05 -8.97 3.02
N ILE A 392 23.55 -8.21 3.99
CA ILE A 392 23.79 -6.78 4.09
C ILE A 392 25.23 -6.58 4.61
N PRO A 393 26.09 -5.83 3.91
CA PRO A 393 27.45 -5.58 4.36
C PRO A 393 27.49 -4.94 5.74
N VAL A 394 28.27 -5.53 6.65
CA VAL A 394 28.45 -5.01 8.00
C VAL A 394 29.58 -3.97 7.99
N ALA A 395 29.24 -2.76 8.38
CA ALA A 395 30.21 -1.69 8.61
C ALA A 395 30.59 -1.64 10.10
N TRP A 396 31.82 -1.25 10.37
CA TRP A 396 32.34 -1.13 11.73
C TRP A 396 32.17 0.30 12.23
N ALA A 397 31.56 0.45 13.41
CA ALA A 397 31.49 1.72 14.12
C ALA A 397 32.47 1.68 15.30
N ASP A 398 33.48 2.52 15.28
CA ASP A 398 34.33 2.74 16.45
C ASP A 398 33.69 3.71 17.45
N ASP A 399 34.27 3.89 18.63
CA ASP A 399 33.70 4.70 19.70
C ASP A 399 33.43 6.16 19.26
N SER A 400 34.14 6.66 18.25
CA SER A 400 33.94 8.01 17.72
C SER A 400 32.67 8.19 16.88
N PHE A 401 32.01 7.09 16.50
CA PHE A 401 30.68 7.11 15.87
C PHE A 401 29.56 7.37 16.88
N PHE A 402 29.77 7.07 18.15
CA PHE A 402 28.74 7.19 19.18
C PHE A 402 28.76 8.57 19.82
N LEU A 403 28.03 9.50 19.21
CA LEU A 403 27.95 10.86 19.73
C LEU A 403 27.06 10.94 20.98
N PRO A 404 27.40 11.84 21.93
CA PRO A 404 26.58 12.02 23.12
C PRO A 404 25.19 12.54 22.79
N ASP A 405 24.15 11.94 23.37
CA ASP A 405 22.78 12.43 23.30
C ASP A 405 22.55 13.51 24.35
N ASN A 406 22.46 14.77 23.89
CA ASN A 406 22.22 15.94 24.74
C ASN A 406 20.73 16.20 25.02
N ALA A 407 19.82 15.39 24.43
CA ALA A 407 18.40 15.58 24.60
C ALA A 407 17.93 15.16 26.00
N PRO A 408 17.00 15.88 26.62
CA PRO A 408 16.41 15.49 27.90
C PRO A 408 15.67 14.14 27.80
N VAL A 409 15.29 13.61 28.95
CA VAL A 409 14.49 12.38 29.00
C VAL A 409 13.12 12.63 28.33
N TYR A 410 12.83 11.86 27.28
CA TYR A 410 11.54 11.92 26.60
C TYR A 410 10.41 11.47 27.53
N ARG A 411 9.50 12.39 27.81
CA ARG A 411 8.25 12.09 28.54
C ARG A 411 7.10 12.16 27.54
N ARG A 412 6.43 11.03 27.34
CA ARG A 412 5.25 10.98 26.47
C ARG A 412 4.22 12.01 26.94
N PRO A 413 3.75 12.92 26.08
CA PRO A 413 2.65 13.82 26.43
C PRO A 413 1.45 12.97 26.92
N ARG A 414 0.93 13.26 28.11
CA ARG A 414 -0.29 12.63 28.59
C ARG A 414 -1.39 13.07 27.61
N ARG A 415 -2.04 12.11 26.95
CA ARG A 415 -3.24 12.44 26.19
C ARG A 415 -4.21 13.07 27.22
N GLU A 416 -4.52 14.33 27.06
CA GLU A 416 -5.67 14.92 27.71
C GLU A 416 -6.86 14.08 27.26
N SER A 417 -7.44 13.35 28.20
CA SER A 417 -8.75 12.75 28.04
C SER A 417 -9.68 13.91 27.72
N GLY A 418 -10.11 14.03 26.47
CA GLY A 418 -11.10 15.02 26.09
C GLY A 418 -12.29 14.91 27.03
N PRO A 419 -13.02 16.02 27.27
CA PRO A 419 -14.16 16.01 28.19
C PRO A 419 -15.08 14.86 27.79
N GLU A 420 -15.36 13.99 28.76
CA GLU A 420 -16.39 12.95 28.65
C GLU A 420 -17.66 13.66 28.13
N ARG A 421 -18.06 13.30 26.93
CA ARG A 421 -19.39 13.69 26.44
C ARG A 421 -20.38 13.06 27.41
N GLY A 422 -20.90 13.90 28.32
CA GLY A 422 -21.98 13.54 29.20
C GLY A 422 -23.07 12.88 28.37
N SER A 423 -23.41 11.67 28.74
CA SER A 423 -24.57 10.97 28.22
C SER A 423 -25.82 11.74 28.66
N ASP A 424 -26.29 12.68 27.84
CA ASP A 424 -27.63 13.23 27.96
C ASP A 424 -28.64 12.11 27.72
N ARG A 425 -29.03 11.49 28.83
CA ARG A 425 -30.26 10.70 28.87
C ARG A 425 -31.43 11.66 28.74
N HIS A 426 -31.94 11.81 27.54
CA HIS A 426 -33.26 12.38 27.33
C HIS A 426 -34.31 11.49 28.04
N GLY A 427 -34.70 11.93 29.22
CA GLY A 427 -35.90 11.48 29.87
C GLY A 427 -37.12 12.14 29.22
N ASP A 428 -37.89 11.32 28.59
CA ASP A 428 -39.22 11.63 28.06
C ASP A 428 -40.13 12.17 29.19
N ARG A 429 -40.56 13.41 29.09
CA ARG A 429 -41.61 13.99 29.93
C ARG A 429 -42.87 14.20 29.11
N ARG A 430 -43.80 13.29 29.25
CA ARG A 430 -45.21 13.51 28.93
C ARG A 430 -46.03 13.59 30.20
N GLY A 431 -46.88 14.61 30.28
CA GLY A 431 -48.23 14.54 30.84
C GLY A 431 -48.45 15.16 32.20
N GLU A 432 -48.85 16.36 32.22
CA GLU A 432 -50.12 16.98 32.68
C GLU A 432 -50.69 16.66 34.07
N ARG A 433 -50.95 17.76 34.77
CA ARG A 433 -52.11 18.16 35.57
C ARG A 433 -52.12 17.96 37.09
N ARG A 434 -52.17 19.15 37.71
CA ARG A 434 -53.06 19.64 38.81
C ARG A 434 -53.17 18.81 40.10
N GLY A 435 -52.94 19.53 41.17
CA GLY A 435 -53.56 19.23 42.48
C GLY A 435 -52.86 19.84 43.67
N ASP A 436 -53.39 20.92 44.09
CA ASP A 436 -53.28 21.73 45.25
C ASP A 436 -53.20 20.99 46.63
N ARG A 437 -52.61 21.69 47.60
CA ARG A 437 -52.87 21.73 49.06
C ARG A 437 -51.89 21.05 50.03
N ARG A 438 -51.21 21.96 50.69
CA ARG A 438 -51.12 22.16 52.16
C ARG A 438 -50.55 21.06 53.05
N SER A 439 -49.60 21.55 53.78
CA SER A 439 -49.47 21.60 55.27
C SER A 439 -48.56 20.56 55.92
N ASP A 440 -47.72 21.16 56.67
CA ASP A 440 -47.28 20.87 58.03
C ASP A 440 -46.06 19.91 58.28
N ARG A 441 -45.14 20.56 58.95
CA ARG A 441 -44.02 20.09 59.78
C ARG A 441 -44.55 19.29 61.00
N PRO A 442 -43.67 18.75 61.93
CA PRO A 442 -42.24 18.36 61.90
C PRO A 442 -41.99 17.03 62.66
N SER A 443 -40.79 16.72 62.80
CA SER A 443 -40.04 16.10 63.94
C SER A 443 -39.16 14.92 63.57
N ASP A 444 -37.89 15.13 63.68
CA ASP A 444 -36.97 14.74 64.77
C ASP A 444 -36.93 13.26 65.11
N ARG A 445 -35.78 12.66 64.85
CA ARG A 445 -35.00 11.79 65.76
C ARG A 445 -33.87 11.01 65.06
N SER A 446 -32.69 11.52 65.33
CA SER A 446 -31.53 10.74 65.82
C SER A 446 -31.52 9.24 65.64
N ARG A 447 -30.46 8.69 65.06
CA ARG A 447 -29.51 7.75 65.73
C ARG A 447 -28.50 7.13 64.74
N GLN A 448 -27.29 7.43 65.04
CA GLN A 448 -26.07 6.64 65.21
C GLN A 448 -25.57 5.64 64.14
N PRO A 449 -24.24 5.57 64.03
CA PRO A 449 -23.51 4.80 63.01
C PRO A 449 -23.28 3.35 63.47
N ARG A 450 -23.19 2.43 62.51
CA ARG A 450 -22.69 1.06 62.79
C ARG A 450 -21.36 0.87 62.07
N GLN A 451 -20.43 0.36 62.89
CA GLN A 451 -19.07 -0.05 62.60
C GLN A 451 -18.99 -1.30 61.69
N PRO A 452 -17.78 -1.63 61.21
CA PRO A 452 -17.52 -2.64 60.16
C PRO A 452 -17.46 -4.06 60.73
N ARG A 453 -17.79 -5.03 59.93
CA ARG A 453 -17.64 -6.45 60.25
C ARG A 453 -16.50 -7.04 59.44
N GLU A 454 -15.70 -7.78 60.15
CA GLU A 454 -14.47 -8.45 59.83
C GLU A 454 -14.59 -9.55 58.77
N GLN A 455 -13.43 -9.87 58.28
CA GLN A 455 -13.01 -10.90 57.35
C GLN A 455 -13.50 -12.30 57.75
N GLU A 456 -13.89 -13.07 56.76
CA GLU A 456 -13.86 -14.52 56.85
C GLU A 456 -13.20 -15.10 55.61
N GLN A 457 -12.10 -15.79 55.83
CA GLN A 457 -11.29 -16.50 54.87
C GLN A 457 -12.01 -17.76 54.43
N ALA A 458 -12.03 -18.06 53.15
CA ALA A 458 -12.27 -19.41 52.68
C ALA A 458 -11.22 -19.78 51.62
N ALA A 459 -10.61 -20.89 51.83
CA ALA A 459 -9.51 -21.52 51.12
C ALA A 459 -9.93 -22.12 49.75
N PRO A 460 -8.95 -22.58 48.94
CA PRO A 460 -9.09 -22.74 47.50
C PRO A 460 -9.61 -24.10 47.05
N SER A 461 -10.38 -24.15 45.99
CA SER A 461 -10.76 -25.39 45.31
C SER A 461 -10.02 -25.56 44.00
N SER A 462 -9.20 -26.58 44.01
CA SER A 462 -8.80 -27.58 43.00
C SER A 462 -8.96 -27.23 41.49
N GLN A 463 -7.80 -27.20 40.84
CA GLN A 463 -7.62 -27.36 39.38
C GLN A 463 -7.86 -28.83 38.97
N PRO A 464 -8.36 -29.12 37.78
CA PRO A 464 -8.25 -30.45 37.19
C PRO A 464 -6.95 -30.57 36.37
N GLU A 465 -6.26 -31.61 36.70
CA GLU A 465 -5.06 -32.21 36.10
C GLU A 465 -5.35 -32.62 34.63
N ILE A 466 -4.53 -32.15 33.69
CA ILE A 466 -4.49 -32.69 32.34
C ILE A 466 -3.33 -33.66 32.23
N ALA A 467 -3.68 -34.93 32.00
CA ALA A 467 -2.77 -36.04 31.83
C ALA A 467 -1.86 -35.86 30.60
N ALA A 468 -0.58 -36.09 30.81
CA ALA A 468 0.45 -36.15 29.79
C ALA A 468 0.39 -37.48 29.03
N ALA A 469 0.47 -37.42 27.69
CA ALA A 469 0.74 -38.57 26.84
C ALA A 469 2.25 -38.72 26.60
N PRO A 470 2.77 -39.97 26.53
CA PRO A 470 4.22 -40.24 26.50
C PRO A 470 4.82 -40.09 25.10
N ALA A 471 6.10 -39.67 25.08
CA ALA A 471 6.96 -39.60 23.92
C ALA A 471 7.37 -40.99 23.41
N PRO A 472 7.64 -41.16 22.09
CA PRO A 472 8.25 -42.37 21.58
C PRO A 472 9.78 -42.29 21.59
N SER A 473 10.37 -43.35 22.07
CA SER A 473 11.81 -43.64 22.10
C SER A 473 12.36 -44.04 20.74
N SER A 474 13.63 -43.72 20.55
CA SER A 474 14.52 -43.91 19.41
C SER A 474 15.04 -45.33 19.21
N ASP A 475 15.19 -45.72 17.91
CA ASP A 475 16.27 -46.48 17.24
C ASP A 475 16.61 -47.93 17.57
N PRO A 476 17.40 -48.64 16.69
CA PRO A 476 17.48 -48.72 15.24
C PRO A 476 17.60 -50.16 14.66
N ALA A 477 17.67 -50.22 13.32
CA ALA A 477 18.46 -51.19 12.50
C ALA A 477 17.79 -52.42 11.85
N ALA A 478 18.05 -52.46 10.57
CA ALA A 478 18.49 -53.56 9.68
C ALA A 478 17.46 -54.40 8.89
N ALA A 479 17.53 -54.19 7.59
CA ALA A 479 17.75 -55.17 6.51
C ALA A 479 16.66 -56.17 6.10
N ALA A 480 16.53 -56.22 4.74
CA ALA A 480 16.20 -57.33 3.86
C ALA A 480 14.76 -57.54 3.38
N THR A 481 14.57 -57.31 2.10
CA THR A 481 13.60 -57.95 1.18
C THR A 481 13.81 -59.48 1.08
N PRO A 482 12.92 -60.34 0.51
CA PRO A 482 12.00 -60.13 -0.58
C PRO A 482 10.64 -60.91 -0.58
N ALA A 483 9.77 -60.53 -1.54
CA ALA A 483 8.84 -61.36 -2.36
C ALA A 483 7.73 -62.21 -1.71
N GLY A 484 6.53 -62.10 -2.36
CA GLY A 484 5.62 -63.23 -2.48
C GLY A 484 4.12 -62.91 -2.33
N GLU A 485 3.44 -62.80 -3.46
CA GLU A 485 2.14 -63.37 -3.85
C GLU A 485 0.96 -63.48 -2.84
N GLY A 486 -0.22 -63.06 -3.33
CA GLY A 486 -1.46 -63.66 -2.88
C GLY A 486 -2.67 -62.75 -2.78
N ALA A 487 -3.42 -62.56 -3.85
CA ALA A 487 -4.85 -62.25 -3.78
C ALA A 487 -5.67 -63.51 -3.38
N PRO A 488 -6.95 -63.46 -2.96
CA PRO A 488 -8.04 -62.86 -3.75
C PRO A 488 -9.32 -62.37 -3.03
N ALA A 489 -10.14 -61.63 -3.81
CA ALA A 489 -11.63 -61.64 -3.91
C ALA A 489 -12.50 -61.23 -2.68
N ALA A 490 -13.56 -60.57 -2.79
CA ALA A 490 -14.59 -60.10 -3.75
C ALA A 490 -15.74 -59.42 -2.96
N LYS A 491 -16.42 -58.46 -3.49
CA LYS A 491 -17.84 -58.40 -3.92
C LYS A 491 -18.42 -56.97 -3.93
N LYS A 492 -18.67 -56.50 -5.12
CA LYS A 492 -19.83 -55.89 -5.78
C LYS A 492 -20.81 -55.03 -4.95
N ARG A 493 -20.96 -53.76 -5.40
CA ARG A 493 -22.29 -53.30 -5.86
C ARG A 493 -22.16 -52.14 -6.87
N ARG A 494 -22.96 -52.25 -7.95
CA ARG A 494 -23.05 -51.42 -9.15
C ARG A 494 -23.88 -50.16 -8.87
N HIS A 495 -23.50 -48.99 -9.50
CA HIS A 495 -24.51 -48.11 -10.10
C HIS A 495 -23.96 -47.50 -11.40
N ARG A 496 -24.86 -47.52 -12.41
CA ARG A 496 -24.65 -47.13 -13.81
C ARG A 496 -24.68 -45.61 -13.96
N GLY A 497 -23.79 -45.02 -14.79
CA GLY A 497 -23.88 -43.70 -15.38
C GLY A 497 -23.66 -43.76 -16.89
N PRO A 498 -24.17 -42.82 -17.70
CA PRO A 498 -24.34 -42.98 -19.14
C PRO A 498 -23.12 -42.68 -19.99
N ARG A 499 -23.15 -43.27 -21.18
CA ARG A 499 -22.11 -43.36 -22.22
C ARG A 499 -21.80 -42.01 -22.90
N ARG A 500 -20.52 -41.77 -23.19
CA ARG A 500 -20.02 -40.82 -24.20
C ARG A 500 -19.93 -41.50 -25.57
N PRO A 501 -20.18 -40.80 -26.69
CA PRO A 501 -19.94 -41.31 -28.02
C PRO A 501 -18.47 -41.11 -28.48
N LYS A 502 -17.99 -42.01 -29.33
CA LYS A 502 -16.65 -42.02 -29.97
C LYS A 502 -16.59 -40.99 -31.12
N PRO A 503 -15.41 -40.46 -31.44
CA PRO A 503 -15.21 -39.63 -32.64
C PRO A 503 -14.93 -40.54 -33.86
N GLN A 504 -15.52 -40.13 -34.99
CA GLN A 504 -15.25 -40.68 -36.33
C GLN A 504 -13.93 -40.14 -36.91
N GLN A 505 -13.20 -41.03 -37.56
CA GLN A 505 -12.05 -40.74 -38.42
C GLN A 505 -12.53 -40.04 -39.70
N ALA A 506 -11.86 -38.93 -40.06
CA ALA A 506 -11.93 -38.34 -41.40
C ALA A 506 -10.59 -38.52 -42.13
N GLN A 507 -10.75 -38.90 -43.37
CA GLN A 507 -9.72 -39.26 -44.34
C GLN A 507 -8.88 -38.04 -44.79
N SER A 508 -7.64 -38.36 -45.09
CA SER A 508 -6.64 -37.51 -45.73
C SER A 508 -6.99 -37.23 -47.19
N ASP A 509 -6.94 -35.95 -47.59
CA ASP A 509 -6.74 -35.56 -48.99
C ASP A 509 -5.59 -34.54 -49.08
N GLN A 510 -4.63 -34.86 -49.99
CA GLN A 510 -3.47 -34.05 -50.32
C GLN A 510 -3.86 -32.90 -51.27
N PRO A 511 -3.24 -31.74 -51.22
CA PRO A 511 -3.41 -30.71 -52.22
C PRO A 511 -2.40 -30.81 -53.36
N GLN A 512 -2.92 -30.66 -54.58
CA GLN A 512 -2.19 -30.46 -55.81
C GLN A 512 -1.56 -29.09 -55.90
N ALA A 513 -0.36 -29.05 -56.46
CA ALA A 513 0.42 -27.87 -56.81
C ALA A 513 -0.23 -27.13 -58.01
N VAL A 514 -0.33 -25.81 -57.91
CA VAL A 514 -0.57 -24.93 -59.07
C VAL A 514 0.47 -23.78 -59.08
N ALA A 515 0.97 -23.61 -60.28
CA ALA A 515 2.11 -22.80 -60.69
C ALA A 515 1.96 -21.28 -60.47
N SER A 516 3.09 -20.63 -60.32
CA SER A 516 3.30 -19.18 -60.40
C SER A 516 3.10 -18.63 -61.81
N PRO A 517 2.70 -17.36 -61.97
CA PRO A 517 3.11 -16.60 -63.13
C PRO A 517 3.99 -15.39 -62.79
N GLU A 518 4.80 -15.14 -63.79
CA GLU A 518 5.88 -14.18 -63.92
C GLU A 518 5.52 -12.70 -63.75
N THR A 519 6.52 -11.94 -63.34
CA THR A 519 6.62 -10.48 -63.39
C THR A 519 6.76 -9.98 -64.83
N PRO A 520 6.30 -8.77 -65.17
CA PRO A 520 7.00 -7.95 -66.13
C PRO A 520 7.50 -6.60 -65.55
N GLN A 521 8.74 -6.32 -65.95
CA GLN A 521 9.37 -5.01 -65.84
C GLN A 521 8.71 -3.98 -66.78
N ALA A 522 8.53 -2.77 -66.32
CA ALA A 522 8.84 -1.50 -66.98
C ALA A 522 8.72 -0.38 -65.95
#